data_a9fe127e584b620b3916bf53d2880cbf
#
_entry.id   a9fe127e584b620b3916bf53d2880cbf
#
_cell.length_a   1.000
_cell.length_b   1.000
_cell.length_c   1.000
_cell.angle_alpha   90.00
_cell.angle_beta   90.00
_cell.angle_gamma   90.00
#
_symmetry.space_group_name_H-M   'P 1'
#
loop_
_entity.id
_entity.type
_entity.pdbx_description
1 polymer ?
#
loop_
_entity_poly.entity_id
_entity_poly.type
_entity_poly.pdbx_seq_one_letter_code
_entity_poly.pdbx_strand_id
1 'polypeptide(L)'
;GSEVDEGDFGNATMNNTMLMTGQIEATVALGHRFASEVPTTINFAFNSSQLSDAARATLREQAKWIRQFPEVRFRVYGHTDLVGSEAYNKALGLRRANAAVAFLVGQGIGSARLEAVVSFGKTRPVIQTPGPEERNRRTVTEVVGFVQDNPMVLNGKYAEIIMREYVKSAKREHPSNTSVTTETNPGQ
;
A
#
# COMPACT_ATOMS: atom_id res chain seq x y z
N GLY A 1 46.14 30.94 -5.52
CA GLY A 1 45.27 30.08 -6.25
C GLY A 1 44.62 29.10 -5.33
N SER A 2 43.38 29.36 -4.88
CA SER A 2 42.57 28.40 -4.19
C SER A 2 41.93 27.51 -5.24
N GLU A 3 42.40 26.29 -5.36
CA GLU A 3 41.65 25.24 -6.03
C GLU A 3 40.39 24.98 -5.19
N VAL A 4 39.26 25.42 -5.71
CA VAL A 4 37.96 25.01 -5.22
C VAL A 4 37.77 23.59 -5.77
N ASP A 5 37.82 22.62 -4.90
CA ASP A 5 37.52 21.24 -5.24
C ASP A 5 36.03 21.13 -5.52
N GLU A 6 35.64 21.32 -6.77
CA GLU A 6 34.25 21.19 -7.23
C GLU A 6 33.80 19.73 -7.36
N GLY A 7 34.66 18.76 -7.00
CA GLY A 7 34.38 17.33 -7.22
C GLY A 7 33.46 16.67 -6.21
N ASP A 8 33.28 17.24 -5.01
CA ASP A 8 32.64 16.52 -3.90
C ASP A 8 31.14 16.85 -3.73
N PHE A 9 30.69 18.01 -4.21
CA PHE A 9 29.29 18.42 -4.09
C PHE A 9 28.34 17.64 -5.02
N GLY A 10 28.79 17.23 -6.20
CA GLY A 10 27.98 16.47 -7.16
C GLY A 10 27.70 15.02 -6.70
N ASN A 11 28.65 14.37 -6.06
CA ASN A 11 28.53 12.98 -5.63
C ASN A 11 27.58 12.78 -4.45
N ALA A 12 27.56 13.68 -3.47
CA ALA A 12 26.65 13.60 -2.33
C ALA A 12 25.18 13.76 -2.75
N THR A 13 24.89 14.69 -3.68
CA THR A 13 23.53 14.90 -4.19
C THR A 13 23.05 13.73 -5.04
N MET A 14 23.91 13.15 -5.88
CA MET A 14 23.58 11.96 -6.69
C MET A 14 23.31 10.74 -5.81
N ASN A 15 24.10 10.49 -4.76
CA ASN A 15 23.89 9.39 -3.84
C ASN A 15 22.55 9.51 -3.10
N ASN A 16 22.18 10.72 -2.63
CA ASN A 16 20.90 10.96 -1.98
C ASN A 16 19.73 10.73 -2.94
N THR A 17 19.84 11.15 -4.19
CA THR A 17 18.82 10.92 -5.23
C THR A 17 18.66 9.42 -5.52
N MET A 18 19.75 8.67 -5.63
CA MET A 18 19.72 7.23 -5.84
C MET A 18 19.10 6.48 -4.65
N LEU A 19 19.43 6.89 -3.41
CA LEU A 19 18.83 6.32 -2.19
C LEU A 19 17.34 6.59 -2.13
N MET A 20 16.89 7.81 -2.42
CA MET A 20 15.47 8.15 -2.45
C MET A 20 14.72 7.37 -3.53
N THR A 21 15.29 7.24 -4.73
CA THR A 21 14.70 6.43 -5.81
C THR A 21 14.58 4.97 -5.41
N GLY A 22 15.63 4.40 -4.80
CA GLY A 22 15.61 3.04 -4.31
C GLY A 22 14.56 2.81 -3.20
N GLN A 23 14.36 3.77 -2.30
CA GLN A 23 13.31 3.71 -1.28
C GLN A 23 11.91 3.78 -1.90
N ILE A 24 11.70 4.62 -2.91
CA ILE A 24 10.44 4.72 -3.64
C ILE A 24 10.14 3.38 -4.34
N GLU A 25 11.11 2.82 -5.04
CA GLU A 25 10.97 1.51 -5.71
C GLU A 25 10.66 0.39 -4.70
N ALA A 26 11.36 0.36 -3.57
CA ALA A 26 11.11 -0.61 -2.51
C ALA A 26 9.71 -0.45 -1.92
N THR A 27 9.25 0.78 -1.71
CA THR A 27 7.90 1.08 -1.20
C THR A 27 6.83 0.59 -2.18
N VAL A 28 6.99 0.85 -3.47
CA VAL A 28 6.06 0.39 -4.51
C VAL A 28 6.04 -1.15 -4.57
N ALA A 29 7.19 -1.79 -4.57
CA ALA A 29 7.28 -3.25 -4.60
C ALA A 29 6.64 -3.90 -3.38
N LEU A 30 6.87 -3.37 -2.18
CA LEU A 30 6.25 -3.85 -0.95
C LEU A 30 4.74 -3.60 -0.93
N GLY A 31 4.30 -2.47 -1.45
CA GLY A 31 2.87 -2.16 -1.59
C GLY A 31 2.16 -3.15 -2.50
N HIS A 32 2.73 -3.48 -3.64
CA HIS A 32 2.21 -4.50 -4.55
C HIS A 32 2.19 -5.89 -3.90
N ARG A 33 3.26 -6.24 -3.21
CA ARG A 33 3.35 -7.52 -2.51
C ARG A 33 2.32 -7.62 -1.39
N PHE A 34 2.15 -6.57 -0.59
CA PHE A 34 1.13 -6.51 0.45
C PHE A 34 -0.27 -6.72 -0.15
N ALA A 35 -0.61 -5.97 -1.20
CA ALA A 35 -1.91 -6.08 -1.86
C ALA A 35 -2.16 -7.45 -2.51
N SER A 36 -1.11 -8.14 -2.94
CA SER A 36 -1.22 -9.49 -3.55
C SER A 36 -1.32 -10.63 -2.52
N GLU A 37 -0.72 -10.46 -1.34
CA GLU A 37 -0.63 -11.51 -0.32
C GLU A 37 -1.71 -11.40 0.77
N VAL A 38 -2.24 -10.18 1.01
CA VAL A 38 -3.19 -9.91 2.09
C VAL A 38 -4.32 -9.03 1.58
N PRO A 39 -5.58 -9.27 2.00
CA PRO A 39 -6.65 -8.32 1.75
C PRO A 39 -6.34 -6.97 2.42
N THR A 40 -6.35 -5.90 1.65
CA THR A 40 -6.02 -4.55 2.14
C THR A 40 -7.23 -3.78 2.67
N THR A 41 -8.43 -4.30 2.42
CA THR A 41 -9.70 -3.63 2.67
C THR A 41 -10.53 -4.43 3.67
N ILE A 42 -11.11 -3.72 4.63
CA ILE A 42 -12.18 -4.23 5.50
C ILE A 42 -13.44 -3.40 5.32
N ASN A 43 -14.60 -4.02 5.52
CA ASN A 43 -15.89 -3.39 5.34
C ASN A 43 -16.60 -3.21 6.67
N PHE A 44 -17.56 -2.28 6.71
CA PHE A 44 -18.31 -1.92 7.90
C PHE A 44 -19.81 -1.96 7.65
N ALA A 45 -20.55 -2.25 8.71
CA ALA A 45 -21.99 -2.12 8.71
C ALA A 45 -22.40 -0.64 8.55
N PHE A 46 -23.64 -0.43 8.11
CA PHE A 46 -24.21 0.91 7.97
C PHE A 46 -24.13 1.68 9.30
N ASN A 47 -23.70 2.91 9.21
CA ASN A 47 -23.59 3.83 10.35
C ASN A 47 -22.77 3.28 11.54
N SER A 48 -21.84 2.40 11.29
CA SER A 48 -21.03 1.74 12.31
C SER A 48 -19.53 1.83 12.01
N SER A 49 -18.75 1.96 13.08
CA SER A 49 -17.30 1.81 13.08
C SER A 49 -16.82 0.58 13.86
N GLN A 50 -17.73 -0.31 14.21
CA GLN A 50 -17.39 -1.56 14.88
C GLN A 50 -16.77 -2.55 13.91
N LEU A 51 -15.73 -3.24 14.37
CA LEU A 51 -15.07 -4.29 13.61
C LEU A 51 -15.88 -5.59 13.72
N SER A 52 -16.28 -6.15 12.59
CA SER A 52 -16.85 -7.49 12.52
C SER A 52 -15.76 -8.55 12.74
N ASP A 53 -16.18 -9.80 12.98
CA ASP A 53 -15.23 -10.91 13.10
C ASP A 53 -14.42 -11.11 11.81
N ALA A 54 -15.04 -10.94 10.65
CA ALA A 54 -14.38 -10.99 9.36
C ALA A 54 -13.34 -9.86 9.20
N ALA A 55 -13.67 -8.63 9.60
CA ALA A 55 -12.76 -7.51 9.60
C ALA A 55 -11.56 -7.75 10.53
N ARG A 56 -11.80 -8.25 11.72
CA ARG A 56 -10.72 -8.61 12.66
C ARG A 56 -9.81 -9.70 12.10
N ALA A 57 -10.35 -10.71 11.46
CA ALA A 57 -9.57 -11.77 10.82
C ALA A 57 -8.65 -11.19 9.74
N THR A 58 -9.18 -10.32 8.88
CA THR A 58 -8.39 -9.63 7.85
C THR A 58 -7.29 -8.76 8.46
N LEU A 59 -7.61 -7.99 9.49
CA LEU A 59 -6.62 -7.15 10.18
C LEU A 59 -5.53 -7.97 10.87
N ARG A 60 -5.84 -9.16 11.39
CA ARG A 60 -4.82 -10.08 11.92
C ARG A 60 -3.86 -10.53 10.82
N GLU A 61 -4.35 -10.84 9.64
CA GLU A 61 -3.51 -11.18 8.48
C GLU A 61 -2.64 -10.00 8.07
N GLN A 62 -3.20 -8.80 8.02
CA GLN A 62 -2.43 -7.58 7.76
C GLN A 62 -1.33 -7.39 8.80
N ALA A 63 -1.65 -7.51 10.09
CA ALA A 63 -0.69 -7.37 11.18
C ALA A 63 0.43 -8.41 11.08
N LYS A 64 0.10 -9.65 10.77
CA LYS A 64 1.09 -10.72 10.57
C LYS A 64 2.06 -10.40 9.44
N TRP A 65 1.57 -9.88 8.33
CA TRP A 65 2.41 -9.45 7.23
C TRP A 65 3.29 -8.26 7.62
N ILE A 66 2.70 -7.22 8.22
CA ILE A 66 3.39 -5.99 8.63
C ILE A 66 4.50 -6.29 9.65
N ARG A 67 4.29 -7.25 10.57
CA ARG A 67 5.34 -7.67 11.53
C ARG A 67 6.57 -8.28 10.88
N GLN A 68 6.47 -8.84 9.69
CA GLN A 68 7.63 -9.37 8.96
C GLN A 68 8.56 -8.26 8.43
N PHE A 69 8.08 -7.03 8.34
CA PHE A 69 8.80 -5.89 7.80
C PHE A 69 8.80 -4.73 8.81
N PRO A 70 9.61 -4.82 9.88
CA PRO A 70 9.51 -3.90 11.02
C PRO A 70 9.82 -2.44 10.70
N GLU A 71 10.48 -2.14 9.60
CA GLU A 71 10.80 -0.77 9.15
C GLU A 71 9.73 -0.16 8.24
N VAL A 72 8.73 -0.94 7.83
CA VAL A 72 7.67 -0.46 6.93
C VAL A 72 6.71 0.45 7.68
N ARG A 73 6.40 1.59 7.07
CA ARG A 73 5.32 2.49 7.49
C ARG A 73 4.08 2.25 6.65
N PHE A 74 2.95 2.41 7.27
CA PHE A 74 1.65 2.23 6.62
C PHE A 74 0.74 3.43 6.91
N ARG A 75 -0.30 3.54 6.11
CA ARG A 75 -1.37 4.53 6.27
C ARG A 75 -2.72 3.82 6.17
N VAL A 76 -3.68 4.29 6.94
CA VAL A 76 -5.04 3.75 6.90
C VAL A 76 -6.00 4.85 6.46
N TYR A 77 -6.80 4.55 5.45
CA TYR A 77 -7.80 5.43 4.87
C TYR A 77 -9.20 4.96 5.25
N GLY A 78 -10.03 5.88 5.76
CA GLY A 78 -11.42 5.62 6.08
C GLY A 78 -12.38 6.17 5.02
N HIS A 79 -13.41 5.40 4.70
CA HIS A 79 -14.41 5.72 3.70
C HIS A 79 -15.81 5.38 4.19
N THR A 80 -16.78 6.09 3.63
CA THR A 80 -18.21 5.85 3.89
C THR A 80 -18.98 5.69 2.59
N ASP A 81 -20.24 5.22 2.70
CA ASP A 81 -21.17 5.36 1.59
C ASP A 81 -21.66 6.81 1.45
N LEU A 82 -22.49 7.06 0.47
CA LEU A 82 -22.96 8.42 0.10
C LEU A 82 -24.11 8.93 0.98
N VAL A 83 -24.58 8.14 1.93
CA VAL A 83 -25.68 8.54 2.82
C VAL A 83 -25.20 9.52 3.88
N GLY A 84 -25.87 10.65 4.02
CA GLY A 84 -25.58 11.66 5.03
C GLY A 84 -24.69 12.80 4.54
N SER A 85 -24.38 13.73 5.45
CA SER A 85 -23.57 14.90 5.14
C SER A 85 -22.08 14.57 4.98
N GLU A 86 -21.34 15.44 4.31
CA GLU A 86 -19.88 15.30 4.18
C GLU A 86 -19.17 15.33 5.53
N ALA A 87 -19.55 16.27 6.43
CA ALA A 87 -18.94 16.40 7.74
C ALA A 87 -19.17 15.16 8.61
N TYR A 88 -20.38 14.64 8.62
CA TYR A 88 -20.72 13.41 9.35
C TYR A 88 -19.92 12.20 8.81
N ASN A 89 -19.87 12.03 7.51
CA ASN A 89 -19.17 10.93 6.87
C ASN A 89 -17.65 11.04 7.00
N LYS A 90 -17.11 12.24 6.98
CA LYS A 90 -15.69 12.45 7.26
C LYS A 90 -15.34 12.01 8.69
N ALA A 91 -16.15 12.35 9.65
CA ALA A 91 -15.98 11.89 11.04
C ALA A 91 -16.16 10.37 11.18
N LEU A 92 -17.15 9.78 10.50
CA LEU A 92 -17.37 8.33 10.51
C LEU A 92 -16.21 7.58 9.85
N GLY A 93 -15.72 8.05 8.72
CA GLY A 93 -14.53 7.49 8.06
C GLY A 93 -13.30 7.51 8.96
N LEU A 94 -13.11 8.60 9.71
CA LEU A 94 -12.03 8.72 10.67
C LEU A 94 -12.18 7.71 11.83
N ARG A 95 -13.37 7.56 12.38
CA ARG A 95 -13.64 6.55 13.43
C ARG A 95 -13.36 5.13 12.93
N ARG A 96 -13.73 4.82 11.69
CA ARG A 96 -13.44 3.52 11.07
C ARG A 96 -11.95 3.29 10.93
N ALA A 97 -11.21 4.26 10.41
CA ALA A 97 -9.76 4.17 10.29
C ALA A 97 -9.07 4.03 11.66
N ASN A 98 -9.50 4.80 12.65
CA ASN A 98 -8.99 4.67 14.02
C ASN A 98 -9.30 3.30 14.64
N ALA A 99 -10.46 2.72 14.38
CA ALA A 99 -10.79 1.37 14.84
C ALA A 99 -9.85 0.31 14.25
N ALA A 100 -9.55 0.40 12.95
CA ALA A 100 -8.60 -0.47 12.29
C ALA A 100 -7.18 -0.32 12.88
N VAL A 101 -6.73 0.91 13.07
CA VAL A 101 -5.40 1.21 13.64
C VAL A 101 -5.30 0.71 15.08
N ALA A 102 -6.31 0.96 15.92
CA ALA A 102 -6.32 0.49 17.30
C ALA A 102 -6.20 -1.04 17.38
N PHE A 103 -6.86 -1.74 16.47
CA PHE A 103 -6.75 -3.19 16.38
C PHE A 103 -5.35 -3.63 15.95
N LEU A 104 -4.76 -3.00 14.94
CA LEU A 104 -3.39 -3.30 14.49
C LEU A 104 -2.36 -3.05 15.59
N VAL A 105 -2.49 -1.96 16.33
CA VAL A 105 -1.63 -1.66 17.50
C VAL A 105 -1.79 -2.75 18.57
N GLY A 106 -3.02 -3.18 18.84
CA GLY A 106 -3.30 -4.30 19.75
C GLY A 106 -2.69 -5.63 19.29
N GLN A 107 -2.43 -5.78 18.00
CA GLN A 107 -1.73 -6.93 17.42
C GLN A 107 -0.20 -6.80 17.45
N GLY A 108 0.33 -5.78 18.08
CA GLY A 108 1.77 -5.58 18.25
C GLY A 108 2.45 -4.70 17.21
N ILE A 109 1.67 -3.98 16.39
CA ILE A 109 2.23 -3.01 15.45
C ILE A 109 2.48 -1.69 16.18
N GLY A 110 3.74 -1.24 16.22
CA GLY A 110 4.10 0.02 16.86
C GLY A 110 3.43 1.23 16.18
N SER A 111 2.90 2.16 16.98
CA SER A 111 2.24 3.38 16.47
C SER A 111 3.16 4.29 15.65
N ALA A 112 4.49 4.24 15.89
CA ALA A 112 5.47 4.97 15.09
C ALA A 112 5.54 4.52 13.63
N ARG A 113 5.01 3.34 13.33
CA ARG A 113 4.92 2.79 11.98
C ARG A 113 3.70 3.27 11.20
N LEU A 114 2.79 3.96 11.86
CA LEU A 114 1.65 4.62 11.24
C LEU A 114 2.06 6.02 10.77
N GLU A 115 1.99 6.28 9.48
CA GLU A 115 2.28 7.62 8.94
C GLU A 115 1.11 8.56 9.16
N ALA A 116 -0.09 8.13 8.80
CA ALA A 116 -1.30 8.93 8.97
C ALA A 116 -2.57 8.07 9.01
N VAL A 117 -3.56 8.59 9.71
CA VAL A 117 -4.96 8.18 9.59
C VAL A 117 -5.66 9.25 8.78
N VAL A 118 -6.26 8.88 7.66
CA VAL A 118 -6.91 9.80 6.73
C VAL A 118 -8.35 9.37 6.50
N SER A 119 -9.28 10.30 6.58
CA SER A 119 -10.65 10.07 6.18
C SER A 119 -10.98 10.83 4.91
N PHE A 120 -11.45 10.11 3.91
CA PHE A 120 -12.05 10.67 2.70
C PHE A 120 -13.57 10.81 2.81
N GLY A 121 -14.18 10.31 3.91
CA GLY A 121 -15.62 10.34 4.07
C GLY A 121 -16.31 9.68 2.88
N LYS A 122 -17.31 10.36 2.31
CA LYS A 122 -18.07 9.89 1.15
C LYS A 122 -17.50 10.29 -0.21
N THR A 123 -16.35 10.97 -0.25
CA THR A 123 -15.83 11.62 -1.48
C THR A 123 -15.19 10.66 -2.48
N ARG A 124 -14.87 9.42 -2.08
CA ARG A 124 -14.21 8.41 -2.93
C ARG A 124 -14.95 7.09 -2.95
N PRO A 125 -16.18 7.05 -3.46
CA PRO A 125 -16.94 5.81 -3.54
C PRO A 125 -16.31 4.85 -4.56
N VAL A 126 -16.34 3.56 -4.24
CA VAL A 126 -16.03 2.47 -5.19
C VAL A 126 -17.23 2.27 -6.12
N ILE A 127 -18.44 2.37 -5.58
CA ILE A 127 -19.69 2.24 -6.29
C ILE A 127 -20.41 3.59 -6.23
N GLN A 128 -20.73 4.15 -7.38
CA GLN A 128 -21.49 5.39 -7.52
C GLN A 128 -22.98 5.13 -7.32
N THR A 129 -23.42 5.19 -6.06
CA THR A 129 -24.84 5.09 -5.71
C THR A 129 -25.15 6.02 -4.53
N PRO A 130 -26.27 6.73 -4.54
CA PRO A 130 -26.65 7.61 -3.42
C PRO A 130 -27.15 6.83 -2.20
N GLY A 131 -27.51 5.57 -2.36
CA GLY A 131 -28.00 4.71 -1.28
C GLY A 131 -26.88 4.05 -0.48
N PRO A 132 -27.29 3.27 0.56
CA PRO A 132 -26.34 2.48 1.33
C PRO A 132 -25.61 1.48 0.43
N GLU A 133 -24.29 1.39 0.57
CA GLU A 133 -23.46 0.47 -0.22
C GLU A 133 -22.32 -0.04 0.65
N GLU A 134 -22.29 -1.34 0.90
CA GLU A 134 -21.28 -1.98 1.76
C GLU A 134 -19.86 -1.80 1.21
N ARG A 135 -19.67 -1.87 -0.10
CA ARG A 135 -18.35 -1.73 -0.74
C ARG A 135 -17.76 -0.34 -0.55
N ASN A 136 -18.58 0.67 -0.30
CA ASN A 136 -18.12 2.03 0.02
C ASN A 136 -17.76 2.20 1.50
N ARG A 137 -18.37 1.42 2.37
CA ARG A 137 -18.11 1.43 3.82
C ARG A 137 -16.88 0.60 4.14
N ARG A 138 -15.71 1.22 4.06
CA ARG A 138 -14.45 0.49 4.15
C ARG A 138 -13.33 1.28 4.79
N THR A 139 -12.31 0.57 5.25
CA THR A 139 -10.97 1.12 5.41
C THR A 139 -10.00 0.41 4.49
N VAL A 140 -8.98 1.12 4.04
CA VAL A 140 -7.90 0.60 3.19
C VAL A 140 -6.58 0.84 3.91
N THR A 141 -5.78 -0.22 4.01
CA THR A 141 -4.42 -0.15 4.56
C THR A 141 -3.42 -0.17 3.42
N GLU A 142 -2.49 0.78 3.44
CA GLU A 142 -1.50 0.96 2.38
C GLU A 142 -0.09 1.05 2.98
N VAL A 143 0.87 0.40 2.32
CA VAL A 143 2.30 0.60 2.61
C VAL A 143 2.75 1.89 1.94
N VAL A 144 3.33 2.83 2.71
CA VAL A 144 3.64 4.17 2.21
C VAL A 144 5.11 4.56 2.32
N GLY A 145 5.93 3.78 2.99
CA GLY A 145 7.35 4.07 3.13
C GLY A 145 8.02 3.31 4.25
N PHE A 146 9.06 3.90 4.79
CA PHE A 146 9.86 3.35 5.88
C PHE A 146 9.92 4.31 7.08
N VAL A 147 10.11 3.75 8.27
CA VAL A 147 10.08 4.52 9.54
C VAL A 147 11.17 5.58 9.62
N GLN A 148 12.33 5.35 9.00
CA GLN A 148 13.45 6.28 8.99
C GLN A 148 14.14 6.25 7.63
N ASP A 149 14.69 7.39 7.24
CA ASP A 149 15.64 7.50 6.14
C ASP A 149 16.96 6.83 6.52
N ASN A 150 16.93 5.51 6.62
CA ASN A 150 18.11 4.72 6.91
C ASN A 150 18.63 4.16 5.58
N PRO A 151 19.82 4.59 5.12
CA PRO A 151 20.42 4.06 3.89
C PRO A 151 20.68 2.55 3.95
N MET A 152 20.72 1.97 5.14
CA MET A 152 20.84 0.51 5.34
C MET A 152 19.59 -0.28 4.94
N VAL A 153 18.44 0.37 4.77
CA VAL A 153 17.19 -0.27 4.34
C VAL A 153 17.30 -0.86 2.94
N LEU A 154 18.14 -0.28 2.08
CA LEU A 154 18.35 -0.77 0.71
C LEU A 154 19.36 -1.93 0.62
N ASN A 155 20.08 -2.20 1.71
CA ASN A 155 21.03 -3.31 1.79
C ASN A 155 20.41 -4.47 2.58
N GLY A 156 20.41 -5.68 2.02
CA GLY A 156 19.92 -6.88 2.66
C GLY A 156 18.48 -7.24 2.28
N LYS A 157 17.59 -7.44 3.27
CA LYS A 157 16.24 -8.01 3.11
C LYS A 157 15.38 -7.27 2.06
N TYR A 158 15.41 -5.95 2.03
CA TYR A 158 14.61 -5.15 1.09
C TYR A 158 15.17 -5.17 -0.33
N ALA A 159 16.49 -5.21 -0.47
CA ALA A 159 17.13 -5.39 -1.78
C ALA A 159 16.77 -6.75 -2.39
N GLU A 160 16.75 -7.81 -1.57
CA GLU A 160 16.29 -9.13 -2.01
C GLU A 160 14.81 -9.13 -2.46
N ILE A 161 13.95 -8.42 -1.76
CA ILE A 161 12.53 -8.30 -2.10
C ILE A 161 12.36 -7.59 -3.45
N ILE A 162 13.08 -6.51 -3.67
CA ILE A 162 13.07 -5.79 -4.95
C ILE A 162 13.55 -6.70 -6.07
N MET A 163 14.65 -7.43 -5.88
CA MET A 163 15.16 -8.38 -6.85
C MET A 163 14.15 -9.49 -7.15
N ARG A 164 13.48 -10.04 -6.14
CA ARG A 164 12.43 -11.06 -6.31
C ARG A 164 11.25 -10.55 -7.11
N GLU A 165 10.80 -9.32 -6.88
CA GLU A 165 9.71 -8.72 -7.65
C GLU A 165 10.12 -8.46 -9.11
N TYR A 166 11.35 -8.01 -9.36
CA TYR A 166 11.89 -7.89 -10.70
C TYR A 166 11.95 -9.24 -11.43
N VAL A 167 12.42 -10.29 -10.77
CA VAL A 167 12.48 -11.62 -11.33
C VAL A 167 11.09 -12.18 -11.62
N LYS A 168 10.12 -11.94 -10.74
CA LYS A 168 8.72 -12.34 -10.96
C LYS A 168 8.09 -11.59 -12.14
N SER A 169 8.34 -10.30 -12.28
CA SER A 169 7.81 -9.50 -13.39
C SER A 169 8.47 -9.89 -14.72
N ALA A 170 9.76 -10.25 -14.70
CA ALA A 170 10.47 -10.73 -15.89
C ALA A 170 10.03 -12.12 -16.35
N LYS A 171 9.53 -12.95 -15.41
CA LYS A 171 9.03 -14.32 -15.72
C LYS A 171 7.56 -14.36 -16.10
N ARG A 172 6.82 -13.28 -15.96
CA ARG A 172 5.47 -13.17 -16.52
C ARG A 172 5.61 -13.05 -18.03
N GLU A 173 5.39 -14.15 -18.73
CA GLU A 173 5.18 -14.08 -20.17
C GLU A 173 4.03 -13.11 -20.46
N HIS A 174 4.31 -12.09 -21.23
CA HIS A 174 3.26 -11.21 -21.73
C HIS A 174 2.30 -12.05 -22.59
N PRO A 175 1.00 -12.05 -22.35
CA PRO A 175 0.05 -12.85 -23.12
C PRO A 175 -0.14 -12.37 -24.57
N SER A 176 0.76 -11.56 -25.10
CA SER A 176 0.65 -10.93 -26.41
C SER A 176 1.46 -11.60 -27.53
N ASN A 177 2.01 -12.80 -27.32
CA ASN A 177 2.73 -13.52 -28.38
C ASN A 177 2.25 -14.96 -28.56
N THR A 178 0.97 -15.16 -28.68
CA THR A 178 0.48 -16.25 -29.49
C THR A 178 0.48 -15.76 -30.95
N SER A 179 1.58 -15.98 -31.64
CA SER A 179 1.60 -15.93 -33.08
C SER A 179 0.56 -16.95 -33.56
N VAL A 180 -0.53 -16.43 -34.11
CA VAL A 180 -1.45 -17.22 -34.89
C VAL A 180 -0.67 -17.67 -36.14
N THR A 181 -0.10 -18.86 -36.08
CA THR A 181 0.30 -19.54 -37.31
C THR A 181 -0.99 -19.91 -38.02
N THR A 182 -1.41 -19.07 -38.96
CA THR A 182 -2.33 -19.46 -39.99
C THR A 182 -1.63 -20.54 -40.80
N GLU A 183 -1.97 -21.79 -40.53
CA GLU A 183 -1.71 -22.86 -41.49
C GLU A 183 -2.54 -22.55 -42.74
N THR A 184 -1.91 -21.97 -43.72
CA THR A 184 -2.39 -22.00 -45.08
C THR A 184 -2.25 -23.44 -45.57
N ASN A 185 -3.35 -24.12 -45.64
CA ASN A 185 -3.45 -25.43 -46.26
C ASN A 185 -3.33 -25.24 -47.78
N PRO A 186 -2.26 -25.74 -48.45
CA PRO A 186 -2.20 -25.78 -49.90
C PRO A 186 -2.74 -27.13 -50.35
N GLY A 187 -3.99 -27.15 -50.76
CA GLY A 187 -4.51 -28.41 -51.28
C GLY A 187 -5.82 -28.31 -52.02
N GLN A 188 -5.71 -28.28 -53.31
CA GLN A 188 -6.70 -28.50 -54.37
C GLN A 188 -7.41 -27.25 -54.88
#